data_0ed829c807aa1e43d30aa3ec9be7bf45
#
_entry.id   0ed829c807aa1e43d30aa3ec9be7bf45
#
_cell.length_a   1.000
_cell.length_b   1.000
_cell.length_c   1.000
_cell.angle_alpha   90.00
_cell.angle_beta   90.00
_cell.angle_gamma   90.00
#
_symmetry.space_group_name_H-M   'P 1'
#
loop_
_entity.id
_entity.type
_entity.pdbx_description
1 polymer ?
#
loop_
_entity_poly.entity_id
_entity_poly.type
_entity_poly.pdbx_seq_one_letter_code
_entity_poly.pdbx_strand_id
1 'polypeptide(L)'
;MYARFTEGTIDPKKREQTLVIAESIFTAARQQKGFRGLSFCLDPKGEAVFVSLWESKEALLGNEASGYYQEQVAKLKDVLTKPTTRQVGEVQAQEETHKTPKAARLTVSGIRQDAEPQATRLAQDVSRAARNEPGFVAWYGALTEDSMMAAISFWDSEDAMKKSESRYLKDALSKLKEISTGDTSPKLYEVVEHEIPAVAAVR
;
A
#
# COMPACT_ATOMS: atom_id res chain seq x y z
N MET A 1 11.83 8.16 -0.61
CA MET A 1 11.32 6.77 -0.47
C MET A 1 10.35 6.47 -1.59
N TYR A 2 10.32 5.23 -2.06
CA TYR A 2 9.41 4.78 -3.12
C TYR A 2 8.55 3.63 -2.63
N ALA A 3 7.34 3.54 -3.15
CA ALA A 3 6.42 2.44 -2.89
C ALA A 3 6.03 1.72 -4.18
N ARG A 4 5.90 0.38 -4.10
CA ARG A 4 5.32 -0.43 -5.16
C ARG A 4 4.09 -1.12 -4.62
N PHE A 5 2.96 -0.90 -5.29
CA PHE A 5 1.69 -1.56 -5.04
C PHE A 5 1.50 -2.63 -6.11
N THR A 6 1.39 -3.88 -5.70
CA THR A 6 1.11 -5.00 -6.61
C THR A 6 -0.25 -5.56 -6.24
N GLU A 7 -1.25 -5.30 -7.07
CA GLU A 7 -2.61 -5.79 -6.85
C GLU A 7 -2.86 -7.06 -7.69
N GLY A 8 -3.67 -7.97 -7.16
CA GLY A 8 -4.07 -9.20 -7.84
C GLY A 8 -5.36 -9.76 -7.25
N THR A 9 -5.90 -10.77 -7.91
CA THR A 9 -7.07 -11.51 -7.41
C THR A 9 -6.68 -12.95 -7.18
N ILE A 10 -6.73 -13.39 -5.93
CA ILE A 10 -6.41 -14.74 -5.47
C ILE A 10 -7.69 -15.60 -5.51
N ASP A 11 -7.57 -16.88 -5.89
CA ASP A 11 -8.65 -17.83 -5.70
C ASP A 11 -8.91 -18.02 -4.19
N PRO A 12 -10.10 -17.66 -3.67
CA PRO A 12 -10.40 -17.77 -2.24
C PRO A 12 -10.22 -19.18 -1.67
N LYS A 13 -10.35 -20.21 -2.51
CA LYS A 13 -10.12 -21.62 -2.13
C LYS A 13 -8.65 -21.94 -1.89
N LYS A 14 -7.74 -21.10 -2.35
CA LYS A 14 -6.28 -21.23 -2.22
C LYS A 14 -5.68 -20.30 -1.19
N ARG A 15 -6.51 -19.75 -0.29
CA ARG A 15 -6.04 -18.80 0.74
C ARG A 15 -4.86 -19.34 1.54
N GLU A 16 -4.92 -20.56 2.07
CA GLU A 16 -3.85 -21.16 2.86
C GLU A 16 -2.54 -21.29 2.05
N GLN A 17 -2.65 -21.77 0.81
CA GLN A 17 -1.49 -21.83 -0.09
C GLN A 17 -0.89 -20.44 -0.32
N THR A 18 -1.74 -19.42 -0.48
CA THR A 18 -1.29 -18.04 -0.65
C THR A 18 -0.54 -17.52 0.56
N LEU A 19 -0.96 -17.86 1.79
CA LEU A 19 -0.26 -17.44 3.02
C LEU A 19 1.16 -18.01 3.07
N VAL A 20 1.34 -19.29 2.73
CA VAL A 20 2.67 -19.93 2.67
C VAL A 20 3.56 -19.25 1.61
N ILE A 21 3.00 -18.93 0.45
CA ILE A 21 3.74 -18.19 -0.59
C ILE A 21 4.13 -16.80 -0.10
N ALA A 22 3.20 -16.07 0.54
CA ALA A 22 3.44 -14.74 1.08
C ALA A 22 4.61 -14.74 2.08
N GLU A 23 4.63 -15.66 3.04
CA GLU A 23 5.75 -15.80 3.99
C GLU A 23 7.11 -15.98 3.28
N SER A 24 7.14 -16.79 2.20
CA SER A 24 8.35 -16.96 1.38
C SER A 24 8.77 -15.66 0.68
N ILE A 25 7.80 -14.84 0.25
CA ILE A 25 8.05 -13.53 -0.37
C ILE A 25 8.62 -12.56 0.66
N PHE A 26 8.06 -12.51 1.87
CA PHE A 26 8.57 -11.67 2.97
C PHE A 26 10.00 -12.04 3.33
N THR A 27 10.29 -13.34 3.51
CA THR A 27 11.62 -13.83 3.83
C THR A 27 12.65 -13.41 2.78
N ALA A 28 12.30 -13.53 1.50
CA ALA A 28 13.19 -13.15 0.42
C ALA A 28 13.33 -11.61 0.27
N ALA A 29 12.26 -10.84 0.55
CA ALA A 29 12.28 -9.39 0.46
C ALA A 29 13.25 -8.74 1.44
N ARG A 30 13.39 -9.28 2.66
CA ARG A 30 14.33 -8.81 3.70
C ARG A 30 15.78 -8.75 3.24
N GLN A 31 16.14 -9.58 2.25
CA GLN A 31 17.51 -9.68 1.72
C GLN A 31 17.79 -8.65 0.62
N GLN A 32 16.80 -7.88 0.20
CA GLN A 32 16.95 -6.98 -0.93
C GLN A 32 17.56 -5.64 -0.50
N LYS A 33 18.55 -5.18 -1.27
CA LYS A 33 19.21 -3.89 -1.01
C LYS A 33 18.20 -2.74 -1.11
N GLY A 34 18.17 -1.89 -0.10
CA GLY A 34 17.26 -0.74 -0.04
C GLY A 34 15.82 -1.06 0.29
N PHE A 35 15.51 -2.32 0.67
CA PHE A 35 14.20 -2.71 1.18
C PHE A 35 13.89 -1.99 2.51
N ARG A 36 12.67 -1.48 2.66
CA ARG A 36 12.19 -0.71 3.82
C ARG A 36 10.92 -1.25 4.44
N GLY A 37 10.25 -2.20 3.81
CA GLY A 37 9.06 -2.83 4.36
C GLY A 37 8.19 -3.50 3.31
N LEU A 38 7.34 -4.39 3.78
CA LEU A 38 6.35 -5.10 2.97
C LEU A 38 5.08 -5.32 3.80
N SER A 39 3.94 -5.13 3.14
CA SER A 39 2.64 -5.50 3.69
C SER A 39 1.91 -6.37 2.68
N PHE A 40 1.25 -7.41 3.16
CA PHE A 40 0.32 -8.21 2.38
C PHE A 40 -1.08 -8.09 2.97
N CYS A 41 -2.01 -7.66 2.14
CA CYS A 41 -3.40 -7.45 2.52
C CYS A 41 -4.30 -8.25 1.58
N LEU A 42 -5.37 -8.82 2.12
CA LEU A 42 -6.28 -9.71 1.41
C LEU A 42 -7.71 -9.47 1.89
N ASP A 43 -8.67 -9.41 0.96
CA ASP A 43 -10.08 -9.35 1.30
C ASP A 43 -10.75 -10.75 1.23
N PRO A 44 -11.96 -10.92 1.76
CA PRO A 44 -12.67 -12.20 1.70
C PRO A 44 -13.03 -12.67 0.28
N LYS A 45 -13.02 -11.77 -0.71
CA LYS A 45 -13.32 -12.09 -2.13
C LYS A 45 -12.07 -12.50 -2.91
N GLY A 46 -10.89 -12.41 -2.29
CA GLY A 46 -9.60 -12.73 -2.91
C GLY A 46 -8.90 -11.52 -3.54
N GLU A 47 -9.45 -10.30 -3.43
CA GLU A 47 -8.69 -9.11 -3.84
C GLU A 47 -7.50 -8.96 -2.90
N ALA A 48 -6.32 -8.82 -3.47
CA ALA A 48 -5.05 -8.81 -2.75
C ALA A 48 -4.17 -7.62 -3.16
N VAL A 49 -3.42 -7.10 -2.20
CA VAL A 49 -2.37 -6.11 -2.48
C VAL A 49 -1.12 -6.41 -1.66
N PHE A 50 0.03 -6.42 -2.34
CA PHE A 50 1.35 -6.30 -1.73
C PHE A 50 1.82 -4.86 -1.86
N VAL A 51 2.23 -4.27 -0.74
CA VAL A 51 2.81 -2.91 -0.70
C VAL A 51 4.24 -3.02 -0.20
N SER A 52 5.22 -2.81 -1.08
CA SER A 52 6.63 -2.79 -0.71
C SER A 52 7.20 -1.38 -0.71
N LEU A 53 7.99 -1.07 0.33
CA LEU A 53 8.64 0.21 0.53
C LEU A 53 10.15 0.10 0.25
N TRP A 54 10.72 1.12 -0.37
CA TRP A 54 12.10 1.15 -0.84
C TRP A 54 12.75 2.49 -0.51
N GLU A 55 14.02 2.47 -0.17
CA GLU A 55 14.77 3.69 0.19
C GLU A 55 14.86 4.70 -0.97
N SER A 56 14.93 4.21 -2.22
CA SER A 56 15.03 5.04 -3.41
C SER A 56 14.40 4.39 -4.64
N LYS A 57 14.23 5.16 -5.71
CA LYS A 57 13.79 4.68 -7.03
C LYS A 57 14.79 3.67 -7.61
N GLU A 58 16.08 3.95 -7.46
CA GLU A 58 17.16 3.11 -7.97
C GLU A 58 17.16 1.74 -7.28
N ALA A 59 16.91 1.69 -5.97
CA ALA A 59 16.81 0.43 -5.23
C ALA A 59 15.63 -0.41 -5.71
N LEU A 60 14.45 0.23 -5.91
CA LEU A 60 13.25 -0.43 -6.41
C LEU A 60 13.45 -0.93 -7.84
N LEU A 61 13.94 -0.08 -8.75
CA LEU A 61 14.17 -0.45 -10.15
C LEU A 61 15.28 -1.49 -10.29
N GLY A 62 16.34 -1.41 -9.47
CA GLY A 62 17.40 -2.43 -9.41
C GLY A 62 16.86 -3.80 -8.98
N ASN A 63 15.94 -3.84 -8.03
CA ASN A 63 15.24 -5.06 -7.63
C ASN A 63 14.44 -5.67 -8.79
N GLU A 64 13.78 -4.85 -9.59
CA GLU A 64 13.04 -5.32 -10.77
C GLU A 64 13.97 -5.76 -11.90
N ALA A 65 15.02 -4.99 -12.17
CA ALA A 65 16.01 -5.30 -13.22
C ALA A 65 16.79 -6.59 -12.92
N SER A 66 16.94 -6.98 -11.65
CA SER A 66 17.56 -8.26 -11.27
C SER A 66 16.70 -9.49 -11.58
N GLY A 67 15.42 -9.32 -11.98
CA GLY A 67 14.46 -10.41 -12.14
C GLY A 67 13.80 -10.86 -10.86
N TYR A 68 14.27 -10.39 -9.69
CA TYR A 68 13.73 -10.81 -8.40
C TYR A 68 12.22 -10.57 -8.27
N TYR A 69 11.73 -9.37 -8.64
CA TYR A 69 10.30 -9.07 -8.56
C TYR A 69 9.46 -10.06 -9.37
N GLN A 70 9.88 -10.37 -10.60
CA GLN A 70 9.22 -11.30 -11.51
C GLN A 70 9.19 -12.72 -10.93
N GLU A 71 10.27 -13.16 -10.28
CA GLU A 71 10.33 -14.45 -9.58
C GLU A 71 9.31 -14.51 -8.43
N GLN A 72 9.17 -13.45 -7.64
CA GLN A 72 8.19 -13.43 -6.55
C GLN A 72 6.74 -13.44 -7.09
N VAL A 73 6.45 -12.67 -8.13
CA VAL A 73 5.12 -12.69 -8.78
C VAL A 73 4.83 -14.06 -9.40
N ALA A 74 5.84 -14.72 -9.98
CA ALA A 74 5.68 -16.06 -10.55
C ALA A 74 5.27 -17.11 -9.52
N LYS A 75 5.68 -16.99 -8.25
CA LYS A 75 5.23 -17.89 -7.17
C LYS A 75 3.71 -17.86 -6.94
N LEU A 76 3.08 -16.72 -7.26
CA LEU A 76 1.64 -16.54 -7.11
C LEU A 76 0.83 -17.11 -8.30
N LYS A 77 1.50 -17.54 -9.38
CA LYS A 77 0.85 -17.98 -10.63
C LYS A 77 -0.31 -18.95 -10.43
N ASP A 78 -0.11 -19.95 -9.56
CA ASP A 78 -1.09 -21.02 -9.35
C ASP A 78 -2.26 -20.61 -8.43
N VAL A 79 -2.15 -19.50 -7.73
CA VAL A 79 -3.19 -18.97 -6.82
C VAL A 79 -3.91 -17.74 -7.39
N LEU A 80 -3.34 -17.07 -8.38
CA LEU A 80 -3.95 -15.94 -9.06
C LEU A 80 -5.04 -16.40 -10.04
N THR A 81 -6.14 -15.64 -10.08
CA THR A 81 -7.22 -15.81 -11.06
C THR A 81 -7.11 -14.84 -12.24
N LYS A 82 -6.30 -13.79 -12.10
CA LYS A 82 -6.02 -12.76 -13.11
C LYS A 82 -4.56 -12.30 -13.01
N PRO A 83 -3.98 -11.76 -14.09
CA PRO A 83 -2.67 -11.09 -14.02
C PRO A 83 -2.65 -10.00 -12.96
N THR A 84 -1.51 -9.79 -12.32
CA THR A 84 -1.30 -8.70 -11.37
C THR A 84 -1.15 -7.36 -12.10
N THR A 85 -1.60 -6.30 -11.46
CA THR A 85 -1.26 -4.93 -11.84
C THR A 85 -0.20 -4.38 -10.90
N ARG A 86 0.58 -3.41 -11.37
CA ARG A 86 1.68 -2.81 -10.62
C ARG A 86 1.66 -1.30 -10.76
N GLN A 87 1.81 -0.61 -9.65
CA GLN A 87 2.00 0.84 -9.60
C GLN A 87 3.25 1.14 -8.76
N VAL A 88 4.08 2.06 -9.22
CA VAL A 88 5.29 2.53 -8.53
C VAL A 88 5.24 4.04 -8.45
N GLY A 89 5.43 4.57 -7.25
CA GLY A 89 5.40 6.00 -7.04
C GLY A 89 6.34 6.47 -5.95
N GLU A 90 6.67 7.75 -5.99
CA GLU A 90 7.37 8.43 -4.92
C GLU A 90 6.42 8.68 -3.75
N VAL A 91 6.85 8.33 -2.55
CA VAL A 91 6.07 8.55 -1.33
C VAL A 91 6.06 10.04 -1.01
N GLN A 92 4.88 10.65 -1.10
CA GLN A 92 4.63 12.08 -0.87
C GLN A 92 4.36 12.39 0.61
N ALA A 93 3.82 11.41 1.33
CA ALA A 93 3.59 11.50 2.76
C ALA A 93 3.57 10.12 3.41
N GLN A 94 4.00 10.06 4.67
CA GLN A 94 3.98 8.85 5.49
C GLN A 94 3.79 9.21 6.96
N GLU A 95 3.11 8.32 7.69
CA GLU A 95 2.96 8.37 9.14
C GLU A 95 2.98 6.94 9.69
N GLU A 96 3.63 6.73 10.83
CA GLU A 96 3.77 5.41 11.48
C GLU A 96 3.69 5.50 13.01
N THR A 97 3.18 4.44 13.65
CA THR A 97 3.09 4.33 15.10
C THR A 97 3.76 3.06 15.68
N HIS A 98 4.36 2.23 14.85
CA HIS A 98 4.99 0.94 15.24
C HIS A 98 4.03 -0.07 15.90
N LYS A 99 2.73 0.10 15.77
CA LYS A 99 1.73 -0.88 16.19
C LYS A 99 1.54 -1.94 15.10
N THR A 100 1.00 -3.11 15.48
CA THR A 100 0.67 -4.17 14.52
C THR A 100 -0.71 -3.89 13.90
N PRO A 101 -0.82 -3.73 12.57
CA PRO A 101 -2.09 -3.53 11.90
C PRO A 101 -2.86 -4.84 11.75
N LYS A 102 -4.20 -4.73 11.70
CA LYS A 102 -5.12 -5.84 11.39
C LYS A 102 -6.01 -5.54 10.20
N ALA A 103 -6.20 -4.27 9.86
CA ALA A 103 -7.01 -3.83 8.74
C ALA A 103 -6.30 -2.77 7.92
N ALA A 104 -6.59 -2.70 6.62
CA ALA A 104 -6.04 -1.70 5.73
C ALA A 104 -7.10 -1.17 4.76
N ARG A 105 -6.93 0.10 4.37
CA ARG A 105 -7.73 0.75 3.34
C ARG A 105 -6.82 1.29 2.26
N LEU A 106 -6.99 0.80 1.03
CA LEU A 106 -6.30 1.28 -0.16
C LEU A 106 -7.22 2.19 -0.97
N THR A 107 -6.72 3.34 -1.36
CA THR A 107 -7.37 4.28 -2.28
C THR A 107 -6.44 4.53 -3.45
N VAL A 108 -6.90 4.27 -4.66
CA VAL A 108 -6.16 4.57 -5.89
C VAL A 108 -6.99 5.50 -6.75
N SER A 109 -6.38 6.57 -7.24
CA SER A 109 -7.08 7.58 -8.04
C SER A 109 -6.15 8.18 -9.08
N GLY A 110 -6.63 8.32 -10.32
CA GLY A 110 -5.97 9.16 -11.30
C GLY A 110 -6.08 10.63 -10.89
N ILE A 111 -4.99 11.38 -11.01
CA ILE A 111 -4.91 12.80 -10.67
C ILE A 111 -4.73 13.60 -11.96
N ARG A 112 -5.42 14.74 -12.09
CA ARG A 112 -5.12 15.65 -13.19
C ARG A 112 -3.68 16.16 -13.06
N GLN A 113 -2.94 16.23 -14.16
CA GLN A 113 -1.52 16.64 -14.16
C GLN A 113 -1.29 18.02 -13.55
N ASP A 114 -2.21 18.98 -13.81
CA ASP A 114 -2.16 20.32 -13.22
C ASP A 114 -2.44 20.34 -11.70
N ALA A 115 -2.96 19.23 -11.15
CA ALA A 115 -3.35 19.10 -9.74
C ALA A 115 -2.37 18.23 -8.90
N GLU A 116 -1.27 17.73 -9.46
CA GLU A 116 -0.27 16.94 -8.70
C GLU A 116 0.26 17.65 -7.43
N PRO A 117 0.57 18.98 -7.45
CA PRO A 117 0.97 19.68 -6.24
C PRO A 117 -0.15 19.76 -5.19
N GLN A 118 -1.42 19.74 -5.62
CA GLN A 118 -2.57 19.71 -4.71
C GLN A 118 -2.75 18.31 -4.13
N ALA A 119 -2.56 17.25 -4.94
CA ALA A 119 -2.60 15.86 -4.50
C ALA A 119 -1.52 15.58 -3.44
N THR A 120 -0.29 16.08 -3.63
CA THR A 120 0.78 15.97 -2.64
C THR A 120 0.42 16.66 -1.32
N ARG A 121 -0.11 17.88 -1.36
CA ARG A 121 -0.59 18.59 -0.15
C ARG A 121 -1.73 17.84 0.52
N LEU A 122 -2.70 17.36 -0.25
CA LEU A 122 -3.81 16.56 0.27
C LEU A 122 -3.30 15.28 0.96
N ALA A 123 -2.34 14.58 0.37
CA ALA A 123 -1.73 13.39 0.98
C ALA A 123 -1.10 13.71 2.35
N GLN A 124 -0.36 14.83 2.46
CA GLN A 124 0.24 15.30 3.71
C GLN A 124 -0.81 15.67 4.76
N ASP A 125 -1.90 16.35 4.38
CA ASP A 125 -2.97 16.73 5.29
C ASP A 125 -3.75 15.51 5.78
N VAL A 126 -4.05 14.58 4.87
CA VAL A 126 -4.76 13.33 5.17
C VAL A 126 -3.94 12.43 6.09
N SER A 127 -2.63 12.27 5.84
CA SER A 127 -1.77 11.44 6.69
C SER A 127 -1.72 11.97 8.13
N ARG A 128 -1.57 13.31 8.30
CA ARG A 128 -1.59 13.96 9.62
C ARG A 128 -2.95 13.84 10.31
N ALA A 129 -4.06 13.96 9.57
CA ALA A 129 -5.38 13.79 10.12
C ALA A 129 -5.61 12.33 10.58
N ALA A 130 -5.23 11.36 9.73
CA ALA A 130 -5.34 9.94 10.05
C ALA A 130 -4.55 9.54 11.30
N ARG A 131 -3.35 10.10 11.50
CA ARG A 131 -2.51 9.85 12.67
C ARG A 131 -3.21 10.13 14.00
N ASN A 132 -4.12 11.09 14.03
CA ASN A 132 -4.86 11.48 15.22
C ASN A 132 -6.10 10.60 15.49
N GLU A 133 -6.42 9.67 14.60
CA GLU A 133 -7.58 8.80 14.75
C GLU A 133 -7.29 7.62 15.69
N PRO A 134 -8.24 7.25 16.56
CA PRO A 134 -8.10 6.04 17.38
C PRO A 134 -7.88 4.80 16.52
N GLY A 135 -6.91 3.97 16.91
CA GLY A 135 -6.58 2.74 16.20
C GLY A 135 -5.72 2.92 14.96
N PHE A 136 -5.25 4.13 14.66
CA PHE A 136 -4.31 4.38 13.58
C PHE A 136 -2.97 3.64 13.80
N VAL A 137 -2.44 3.06 12.73
CA VAL A 137 -1.14 2.36 12.74
C VAL A 137 -0.15 3.00 11.78
N ALA A 138 -0.47 3.10 10.50
CA ALA A 138 0.41 3.70 9.50
C ALA A 138 -0.38 4.24 8.30
N TRP A 139 0.26 5.13 7.54
CA TRP A 139 -0.26 5.68 6.30
C TRP A 139 0.88 5.95 5.32
N TYR A 140 0.70 5.55 4.07
CA TYR A 140 1.62 5.82 2.96
C TYR A 140 0.83 6.27 1.75
N GLY A 141 1.20 7.40 1.16
CA GLY A 141 0.66 7.85 -0.11
C GLY A 141 1.78 8.13 -1.10
N ALA A 142 1.69 7.50 -2.26
CA ALA A 142 2.65 7.61 -3.33
C ALA A 142 2.01 8.16 -4.61
N LEU A 143 2.71 9.06 -5.28
CA LEU A 143 2.35 9.58 -6.60
C LEU A 143 3.23 8.92 -7.65
N THR A 144 2.59 8.34 -8.67
CA THR A 144 3.28 7.68 -9.79
C THR A 144 3.61 8.67 -10.90
N GLU A 145 4.49 8.28 -11.84
CA GLU A 145 4.88 9.13 -12.99
C GLU A 145 3.72 9.35 -13.99
N ASP A 146 2.73 8.48 -13.99
CA ASP A 146 1.50 8.59 -14.80
C ASP A 146 0.34 9.24 -14.01
N SER A 147 0.67 10.06 -13.02
CA SER A 147 -0.28 10.84 -12.22
C SER A 147 -1.34 9.99 -11.50
N MET A 148 -0.97 8.78 -11.03
CA MET A 148 -1.82 8.00 -10.13
C MET A 148 -1.40 8.25 -8.68
N MET A 149 -2.35 8.58 -7.82
CA MET A 149 -2.16 8.59 -6.36
C MET A 149 -2.64 7.26 -5.79
N ALA A 150 -1.72 6.51 -5.18
CA ALA A 150 -2.03 5.32 -4.41
C ALA A 150 -1.76 5.58 -2.93
N ALA A 151 -2.78 5.50 -2.10
CA ALA A 151 -2.68 5.74 -0.66
C ALA A 151 -3.23 4.55 0.12
N ILE A 152 -2.44 4.04 1.07
CA ILE A 152 -2.87 2.97 1.97
C ILE A 152 -2.77 3.43 3.42
N SER A 153 -3.83 3.18 4.19
CA SER A 153 -3.87 3.38 5.64
C SER A 153 -4.03 2.05 6.36
N PHE A 154 -3.33 1.89 7.48
CA PHE A 154 -3.30 0.70 8.31
C PHE A 154 -3.90 0.99 9.68
N TRP A 155 -4.64 0.03 10.24
CA TRP A 155 -5.45 0.19 11.45
C TRP A 155 -5.30 -1.05 12.35
N ASP A 156 -5.36 -0.86 13.67
CA ASP A 156 -5.30 -1.95 14.65
C ASP A 156 -6.54 -2.84 14.63
N SER A 157 -7.65 -2.37 14.02
CA SER A 157 -8.90 -3.10 13.88
C SER A 157 -9.73 -2.59 12.70
N GLU A 158 -10.58 -3.45 12.16
CA GLU A 158 -11.56 -3.09 11.13
C GLU A 158 -12.57 -2.06 11.66
N ASP A 159 -12.96 -2.15 12.94
CA ASP A 159 -13.86 -1.22 13.60
C ASP A 159 -13.29 0.20 13.68
N ALA A 160 -12.01 0.34 14.07
CA ALA A 160 -11.32 1.62 14.07
C ALA A 160 -11.24 2.21 12.65
N MET A 161 -10.90 1.38 11.66
CA MET A 161 -10.86 1.78 10.25
C MET A 161 -12.22 2.28 9.77
N LYS A 162 -13.31 1.57 10.06
CA LYS A 162 -14.68 1.97 9.66
C LYS A 162 -15.12 3.25 10.37
N LYS A 163 -14.86 3.40 11.66
CA LYS A 163 -15.19 4.63 12.42
C LYS A 163 -14.48 5.87 11.89
N SER A 164 -13.29 5.72 11.33
CA SER A 164 -12.53 6.82 10.73
C SER A 164 -13.20 7.39 9.46
N GLU A 165 -14.11 6.63 8.81
CA GLU A 165 -14.78 7.05 7.57
C GLU A 165 -15.64 8.30 7.75
N SER A 166 -16.39 8.35 8.83
CA SER A 166 -17.28 9.49 9.13
C SER A 166 -16.55 10.74 9.60
N ARG A 167 -15.25 10.63 9.89
CA ARG A 167 -14.43 11.71 10.40
C ARG A 167 -13.59 12.33 9.28
N TYR A 168 -12.33 11.89 9.13
CA TYR A 168 -11.40 12.52 8.18
C TYR A 168 -11.57 12.02 6.73
N LEU A 169 -11.96 10.75 6.53
CA LEU A 169 -11.96 10.16 5.19
C LEU A 169 -13.00 10.80 4.26
N LYS A 170 -14.18 11.09 4.78
CA LYS A 170 -15.25 11.75 3.98
C LYS A 170 -14.77 13.08 3.39
N ASP A 171 -14.11 13.91 4.20
CA ASP A 171 -13.55 15.18 3.75
C ASP A 171 -12.39 14.96 2.76
N ALA A 172 -11.51 14.02 3.06
CA ALA A 172 -10.40 13.65 2.17
C ALA A 172 -10.87 13.18 0.78
N LEU A 173 -11.88 12.30 0.73
CA LEU A 173 -12.44 11.83 -0.53
C LEU A 173 -13.16 12.93 -1.32
N SER A 174 -13.83 13.86 -0.62
CA SER A 174 -14.44 15.03 -1.28
C SER A 174 -13.40 15.89 -1.98
N LYS A 175 -12.30 16.22 -1.29
CA LYS A 175 -11.18 16.99 -1.86
C LYS A 175 -10.47 16.24 -2.98
N LEU A 176 -10.29 14.91 -2.82
CA LEU A 176 -9.68 14.07 -3.84
C LEU A 176 -10.51 14.07 -5.13
N LYS A 177 -11.84 14.02 -5.01
CA LYS A 177 -12.76 14.06 -6.15
C LYS A 177 -12.60 15.34 -6.99
N GLU A 178 -12.27 16.46 -6.38
CA GLU A 178 -12.07 17.74 -7.08
C GLU A 178 -10.84 17.76 -7.99
N ILE A 179 -9.86 16.90 -7.72
CA ILE A 179 -8.58 16.82 -8.44
C ILE A 179 -8.39 15.53 -9.22
N SER A 180 -9.31 14.57 -9.09
CA SER A 180 -9.21 13.27 -9.74
C SER A 180 -9.74 13.28 -11.17
N THR A 181 -9.27 12.32 -11.98
CA THR A 181 -9.71 12.10 -13.38
C THR A 181 -10.85 11.09 -13.51
N GLY A 182 -11.28 10.46 -12.42
CA GLY A 182 -12.31 9.42 -12.42
C GLY A 182 -12.85 9.14 -11.02
N ASP A 183 -13.70 8.12 -10.93
CA ASP A 183 -14.26 7.69 -9.66
C ASP A 183 -13.19 7.06 -8.77
N THR A 184 -13.27 7.39 -7.49
CA THR A 184 -12.38 6.87 -6.46
C THR A 184 -13.20 6.08 -5.45
N SER A 185 -12.91 4.80 -5.32
CA SER A 185 -13.56 3.92 -4.35
C SER A 185 -12.50 3.23 -3.49
N PRO A 186 -12.50 3.48 -2.17
CA PRO A 186 -11.60 2.77 -1.26
C PRO A 186 -11.89 1.27 -1.23
N LYS A 187 -10.82 0.46 -1.25
CA LYS A 187 -10.85 -0.99 -1.04
C LYS A 187 -10.44 -1.29 0.39
N LEU A 188 -11.12 -2.23 1.04
CA LEU A 188 -10.89 -2.62 2.43
C LEU A 188 -10.31 -4.03 2.48
N TYR A 189 -9.32 -4.22 3.37
CA TYR A 189 -8.57 -5.46 3.48
C TYR A 189 -8.35 -5.86 4.94
N GLU A 190 -8.20 -7.15 5.17
CA GLU A 190 -7.47 -7.70 6.31
C GLU A 190 -5.97 -7.59 6.05
N VAL A 191 -5.19 -7.20 7.05
CA VAL A 191 -3.73 -7.28 6.98
C VAL A 191 -3.30 -8.67 7.39
N VAL A 192 -2.74 -9.40 6.45
CA VAL A 192 -2.28 -10.78 6.65
C VAL A 192 -0.88 -10.79 7.24
N GLU A 193 0.00 -9.98 6.67
CA GLU A 193 1.37 -9.82 7.14
C GLU A 193 1.83 -8.37 6.91
N HIS A 194 2.60 -7.85 7.86
CA HIS A 194 3.10 -6.48 7.82
C HIS A 194 4.45 -6.42 8.50
N GLU A 195 5.43 -5.96 7.77
CA GLU A 195 6.77 -5.74 8.27
C GLU A 195 7.32 -4.42 7.76
N ILE A 196 7.56 -3.52 8.69
CA ILE A 196 8.34 -2.32 8.44
C ILE A 196 9.50 -2.37 9.41
N PRO A 197 10.73 -2.64 8.92
CA PRO A 197 11.90 -2.63 9.77
C PRO A 197 12.02 -1.29 10.47
N ALA A 198 12.19 -1.31 11.78
CA ALA A 198 12.46 -0.08 12.54
C ALA A 198 13.60 0.67 11.83
N VAL A 199 13.37 1.92 11.48
CA VAL A 199 14.43 2.78 10.93
C VAL A 199 15.56 2.76 11.94
N ALA A 200 16.71 2.20 11.55
CA ALA A 200 17.89 2.25 12.40
C ALA A 200 18.12 3.73 12.71
N ALA A 201 18.03 4.09 13.99
CA ALA A 201 18.29 5.45 14.42
C ALA A 201 19.65 5.84 13.86
N VAL A 202 19.66 6.83 12.96
CA VAL A 202 20.91 7.42 12.46
C VAL A 202 21.62 7.99 13.69
N ARG A 203 22.65 7.29 14.11
CA ARG A 203 23.57 7.75 15.18
C ARG A 203 24.54 8.78 14.63
#